data_b1c63d2a8a38a2e59773bafa25e2c251
#
_entry.id   b1c63d2a8a38a2e59773bafa25e2c251
#
_cell.length_a   1.000
_cell.length_b   1.000
_cell.length_c   1.000
_cell.angle_alpha   90.00
_cell.angle_beta   90.00
_cell.angle_gamma   90.00
#
_symmetry.space_group_name_H-M   'P 1'
#
loop_
_entity.id
_entity.type
_entity.pdbx_description
1 polymer ?
#
loop_
_entity_poly.entity_id
_entity_poly.type
_entity_poly.pdbx_seq_one_letter_code
_entity_poly.pdbx_strand_id
1 'polypeptide(L)'
;MFSKKNINSIPVEETPHSTGSRKMIAGKSDVPSPYFEAITHGYLSANEKWGLHQHEDIIEICIVIKGTGVVRDQQKNEETFEPGDRFIFPANIFHEIENISKGTDEFYFIRLKSK
;
A
#
# COMPACT_ATOMS: atom_id res chain seq x y z
N MET A 1 23.01 7.22 -15.29
CA MET A 1 23.56 6.96 -13.96
C MET A 1 22.48 6.46 -13.02
N PHE A 2 22.83 5.52 -12.16
CA PHE A 2 21.87 5.00 -11.17
C PHE A 2 21.92 5.83 -9.88
N SER A 3 20.86 5.70 -9.06
CA SER A 3 20.78 6.30 -7.73
C SER A 3 20.64 5.21 -6.66
N LYS A 4 21.02 5.56 -5.44
CA LYS A 4 20.94 4.62 -4.30
C LYS A 4 20.38 5.34 -3.08
N LYS A 5 19.49 4.67 -2.38
CA LYS A 5 19.00 5.09 -1.06
C LYS A 5 18.75 3.87 -0.21
N ASN A 6 19.10 3.94 1.07
CA ASN A 6 18.76 2.87 2.01
C ASN A 6 17.39 3.18 2.61
N ILE A 7 16.44 2.27 2.46
CA ILE A 7 15.08 2.50 2.94
C ILE A 7 14.99 2.63 4.46
N ASN A 8 15.96 2.11 5.19
CA ASN A 8 15.99 2.26 6.65
C ASN A 8 16.30 3.71 7.08
N SER A 9 16.84 4.53 6.19
CA SER A 9 17.11 5.94 6.47
C SER A 9 15.93 6.85 6.15
N ILE A 10 14.87 6.32 5.54
CA ILE A 10 13.69 7.09 5.18
C ILE A 10 12.79 7.22 6.41
N PRO A 11 12.37 8.45 6.78
CA PRO A 11 11.49 8.63 7.93
C PRO A 11 10.10 8.09 7.65
N VAL A 12 9.46 7.58 8.71
CA VAL A 12 8.05 7.19 8.68
C VAL A 12 7.21 8.45 8.78
N GLU A 13 6.17 8.56 7.95
CA GLU A 13 5.21 9.66 7.95
C GLU A 13 3.78 9.14 8.04
N GLU A 14 2.84 9.98 8.44
CA GLU A 14 1.42 9.63 8.45
C GLU A 14 0.90 9.49 7.02
N THR A 15 -0.09 8.59 6.83
CA THR A 15 -0.75 8.47 5.53
C THR A 15 -1.81 9.57 5.37
N PRO A 16 -2.21 9.88 4.12
CA PRO A 16 -3.33 10.79 3.86
C PRO A 16 -4.68 10.30 4.41
N HIS A 17 -4.76 9.02 4.79
CA HIS A 17 -6.00 8.38 5.27
C HIS A 17 -6.26 8.57 6.77
N SER A 18 -5.47 9.36 7.46
CA SER A 18 -5.52 9.56 8.91
C SER A 18 -5.36 8.28 9.75
N THR A 19 -5.06 7.16 9.13
CA THR A 19 -4.80 5.86 9.77
C THR A 19 -3.54 5.28 9.17
N GLY A 20 -2.73 4.63 10.02
CA GLY A 20 -1.48 4.02 9.57
C GLY A 20 -0.39 5.03 9.27
N SER A 21 0.73 4.53 8.81
CA SER A 21 1.89 5.34 8.45
C SER A 21 2.61 4.72 7.26
N ARG A 22 3.59 5.44 6.71
CA ARG A 22 4.32 4.95 5.54
C ARG A 22 5.71 5.54 5.45
N LYS A 23 6.56 4.87 4.68
CA LYS A 23 7.79 5.45 4.14
C LYS A 23 7.60 5.65 2.65
N MET A 24 7.91 6.82 2.13
CA MET A 24 7.93 7.07 0.70
C MET A 24 9.27 6.58 0.14
N ILE A 25 9.27 5.38 -0.46
CA ILE A 25 10.50 4.77 -0.99
C ILE A 25 10.93 5.45 -2.28
N ALA A 26 9.99 5.69 -3.18
CA ALA A 26 10.24 6.40 -4.43
C ALA A 26 8.98 7.11 -4.89
N GLY A 27 9.12 8.34 -5.33
CA GLY A 27 8.05 9.15 -5.89
C GLY A 27 8.26 9.38 -7.39
N LYS A 28 7.38 10.16 -8.01
CA LYS A 28 7.38 10.44 -9.45
C LYS A 28 8.73 10.97 -9.96
N SER A 29 9.40 11.78 -9.17
CA SER A 29 10.67 12.40 -9.59
C SER A 29 11.85 11.43 -9.56
N ASP A 30 11.68 10.26 -8.91
CA ASP A 30 12.77 9.30 -8.76
C ASP A 30 12.86 8.31 -9.91
N VAL A 31 11.78 8.12 -10.64
CA VAL A 31 11.68 7.10 -11.70
C VAL A 31 11.31 7.78 -13.01
N PRO A 32 12.17 7.67 -14.05
CA PRO A 32 11.93 8.36 -15.32
C PRO A 32 10.89 7.64 -16.19
N SER A 33 9.66 7.57 -15.72
CA SER A 33 8.53 6.99 -16.45
C SER A 33 7.27 7.80 -16.17
N PRO A 34 6.49 8.14 -17.19
CA PRO A 34 5.25 8.88 -17.01
C PRO A 34 4.15 8.06 -16.32
N TYR A 35 4.29 6.75 -16.25
CA TYR A 35 3.29 5.86 -15.66
C TYR A 35 3.58 5.53 -14.19
N PHE A 36 4.78 5.75 -13.74
CA PHE A 36 5.15 5.48 -12.35
C PHE A 36 4.56 6.54 -11.43
N GLU A 37 3.94 6.12 -10.34
CA GLU A 37 3.38 7.03 -9.35
C GLU A 37 4.15 7.01 -8.04
N ALA A 38 4.31 5.84 -7.41
CA ALA A 38 5.01 5.74 -6.14
C ALA A 38 5.32 4.30 -5.75
N ILE A 39 6.33 4.11 -4.91
CA ILE A 39 6.52 2.92 -4.10
C ILE A 39 6.55 3.38 -2.65
N THR A 40 5.71 2.78 -1.81
CA THR A 40 5.68 3.05 -0.37
C THR A 40 5.82 1.76 0.43
N HIS A 41 6.32 1.89 1.65
CA HIS A 41 6.28 0.85 2.67
C HIS A 41 5.22 1.29 3.69
N GLY A 42 4.09 0.60 3.72
CA GLY A 42 2.97 0.95 4.59
C GLY A 42 2.97 0.17 5.88
N TYR A 43 2.49 0.80 6.94
CA TYR A 43 2.35 0.23 8.28
C TYR A 43 0.93 0.43 8.77
N LEU A 44 0.32 -0.62 9.28
CA LEU A 44 -1.04 -0.59 9.83
C LEU A 44 -1.02 -1.27 11.17
N SER A 45 -1.31 -0.52 12.23
CA SER A 45 -1.27 -1.03 13.60
C SER A 45 -2.42 -1.99 13.87
N ALA A 46 -2.31 -2.74 14.98
CA ALA A 46 -3.34 -3.69 15.38
C ALA A 46 -4.72 -3.01 15.45
N ASN A 47 -5.73 -3.69 14.92
CA ASN A 47 -7.14 -3.24 14.89
C ASN A 47 -7.40 -1.99 14.05
N GLU A 48 -6.40 -1.48 13.35
CA GLU A 48 -6.59 -0.38 12.39
C GLU A 48 -7.02 -0.92 11.03
N LYS A 49 -7.62 -0.04 10.24
CA LYS A 49 -7.91 -0.35 8.85
C LYS A 49 -7.78 0.91 7.98
N TRP A 50 -7.39 0.70 6.73
CA TRP A 50 -7.59 1.69 5.68
C TRP A 50 -8.97 1.41 5.10
N GLY A 51 -9.93 2.27 5.45
CA GLY A 51 -11.33 2.08 5.08
C GLY A 51 -11.56 2.12 3.58
N LEU A 52 -12.77 1.76 3.18
CA LEU A 52 -13.13 1.63 1.77
C LEU A 52 -12.79 2.91 1.00
N HIS A 53 -11.89 2.80 0.02
CA HIS A 53 -11.41 3.90 -0.81
C HIS A 53 -11.02 3.40 -2.19
N GLN A 54 -10.86 4.34 -3.13
CA GLN A 54 -10.36 4.06 -4.46
C GLN A 54 -9.25 5.03 -4.81
N HIS A 55 -8.45 4.66 -5.81
CA HIS A 55 -7.46 5.55 -6.40
C HIS A 55 -7.85 5.81 -7.85
N GLU A 56 -8.23 7.05 -8.14
CA GLU A 56 -8.66 7.44 -9.49
C GLU A 56 -7.51 7.30 -10.47
N ASP A 57 -7.73 6.47 -11.51
CA ASP A 57 -6.77 6.21 -12.58
C ASP A 57 -5.40 5.67 -12.10
N ILE A 58 -5.35 5.08 -10.91
CA ILE A 58 -4.15 4.48 -10.33
C ILE A 58 -4.40 3.00 -10.06
N ILE A 59 -3.52 2.15 -10.58
CA ILE A 59 -3.45 0.73 -10.24
C ILE A 59 -2.52 0.60 -9.05
N GLU A 60 -2.91 -0.16 -8.04
CA GLU A 60 -2.07 -0.41 -6.88
C GLU A 60 -1.74 -1.88 -6.75
N ILE A 61 -0.45 -2.18 -6.64
CA ILE A 61 0.04 -3.52 -6.34
C ILE A 61 0.42 -3.52 -4.86
N CYS A 62 -0.15 -4.45 -4.10
CA CYS A 62 0.10 -4.59 -2.66
C CYS A 62 0.82 -5.91 -2.40
N ILE A 63 1.95 -5.86 -1.71
CA ILE A 63 2.70 -7.05 -1.30
C ILE A 63 2.73 -7.06 0.22
N VAL A 64 2.21 -8.14 0.82
CA VAL A 64 2.20 -8.31 2.27
C VAL A 64 3.58 -8.78 2.73
N ILE A 65 4.20 -8.01 3.64
CA ILE A 65 5.52 -8.33 4.19
C ILE A 65 5.38 -8.97 5.57
N LYS A 66 4.45 -8.48 6.38
CA LYS A 66 4.30 -8.90 7.77
C LYS A 66 2.85 -8.76 8.20
N GLY A 67 2.40 -9.68 9.06
CA GLY A 67 1.09 -9.62 9.68
C GLY A 67 0.01 -10.37 8.92
N THR A 68 -1.21 -10.27 9.42
CA THR A 68 -2.38 -10.95 8.89
C THR A 68 -3.60 -10.03 8.94
N GLY A 69 -4.52 -10.22 8.02
CA GLY A 69 -5.70 -9.39 7.98
C GLY A 69 -6.66 -9.80 6.88
N VAL A 70 -7.50 -8.85 6.48
CA VAL A 70 -8.55 -9.05 5.50
C VAL A 70 -8.56 -7.89 4.52
N VAL A 71 -8.69 -8.20 3.24
CA VAL A 71 -8.96 -7.23 2.17
C VAL A 71 -10.41 -7.42 1.73
N ARG A 72 -11.13 -6.31 1.58
CA ARG A 72 -12.53 -6.30 1.11
C ARG A 72 -12.69 -5.33 -0.04
N ASP A 73 -13.63 -5.63 -0.93
CA ASP A 73 -14.02 -4.70 -1.99
C ASP A 73 -15.41 -4.11 -1.73
N GLN A 74 -15.88 -3.26 -2.65
CA GLN A 74 -17.19 -2.61 -2.51
C GLN A 74 -18.37 -3.57 -2.61
N GLN A 75 -18.16 -4.78 -3.12
CA GLN A 75 -19.18 -5.81 -3.22
C GLN A 75 -19.13 -6.78 -2.05
N LYS A 76 -18.32 -6.44 -1.03
CA LYS A 76 -18.10 -7.22 0.19
C LYS A 76 -17.46 -8.59 -0.04
N ASN A 77 -16.76 -8.77 -1.17
CA ASN A 77 -15.87 -9.91 -1.33
C ASN A 77 -14.72 -9.76 -0.33
N GLU A 78 -14.33 -10.85 0.30
CA GLU A 78 -13.27 -10.86 1.31
C GLU A 78 -12.21 -11.87 0.97
N GLU A 79 -10.96 -11.48 1.20
CA GLU A 79 -9.81 -12.38 1.17
C GLU A 79 -8.95 -12.10 2.39
N THR A 80 -8.56 -13.16 3.09
CA THR A 80 -7.55 -13.04 4.15
C THR A 80 -6.16 -12.93 3.53
N PHE A 81 -5.22 -12.38 4.30
CA PHE A 81 -3.84 -12.29 3.83
C PHE A 81 -2.84 -12.72 4.90
N GLU A 82 -1.70 -13.15 4.43
CA GLU A 82 -0.52 -13.50 5.22
C GLU A 82 0.73 -13.02 4.47
N PRO A 83 1.92 -13.02 5.12
CA PRO A 83 3.14 -12.59 4.46
C PRO A 83 3.41 -13.37 3.17
N GLY A 84 3.78 -12.65 2.12
CA GLY A 84 4.01 -13.19 0.80
C GLY A 84 2.83 -13.06 -0.16
N ASP A 85 1.65 -12.72 0.33
CA ASP A 85 0.49 -12.51 -0.52
C ASP A 85 0.63 -11.21 -1.32
N ARG A 86 0.13 -11.24 -2.55
CA ARG A 86 0.10 -10.09 -3.44
C ARG A 86 -1.33 -9.83 -3.88
N PHE A 87 -1.76 -8.57 -3.76
CA PHE A 87 -3.03 -8.09 -4.29
C PHE A 87 -2.76 -7.10 -5.41
N ILE A 88 -3.65 -7.09 -6.40
CA ILE A 88 -3.69 -6.02 -7.41
C ILE A 88 -5.06 -5.36 -7.30
N PHE A 89 -5.04 -4.06 -7.00
CA PHE A 89 -6.25 -3.24 -6.94
C PHE A 89 -6.34 -2.45 -8.24
N PRO A 90 -7.29 -2.81 -9.13
CA PRO A 90 -7.49 -2.04 -10.36
C PRO A 90 -7.84 -0.59 -10.07
N ALA A 91 -7.58 0.28 -11.04
CA ALA A 91 -7.96 1.68 -10.93
C ALA A 91 -9.48 1.82 -10.74
N ASN A 92 -9.88 2.80 -9.94
CA ASN A 92 -11.28 3.18 -9.75
C ASN A 92 -12.16 2.13 -9.07
N ILE A 93 -11.54 1.13 -8.42
CA ILE A 93 -12.25 0.09 -7.68
C ILE A 93 -12.05 0.31 -6.18
N PHE A 94 -13.13 0.39 -5.43
CA PHE A 94 -13.07 0.56 -3.97
C PHE A 94 -12.56 -0.71 -3.30
N HIS A 95 -11.65 -0.53 -2.33
CA HIS A 95 -11.11 -1.61 -1.52
C HIS A 95 -10.78 -1.10 -0.12
N GLU A 96 -10.71 -2.02 0.83
CA GLU A 96 -10.24 -1.73 2.18
C GLU A 96 -9.31 -2.82 2.67
N ILE A 97 -8.42 -2.46 3.58
CA ILE A 97 -7.45 -3.37 4.19
C ILE A 97 -7.58 -3.23 5.70
N GLU A 98 -7.80 -4.33 6.40
CA GLU A 98 -7.93 -4.35 7.85
C GLU A 98 -6.90 -5.27 8.47
N ASN A 99 -6.20 -4.75 9.51
CA ASN A 99 -5.28 -5.55 10.32
C ASN A 99 -6.08 -6.28 11.40
N ILE A 100 -6.07 -7.62 11.36
CA ILE A 100 -6.69 -8.45 12.40
C ILE A 100 -5.65 -9.13 13.29
N SER A 101 -4.37 -8.78 13.13
CA SER A 101 -3.30 -9.30 13.96
C SER A 101 -3.17 -8.51 15.25
N LYS A 102 -2.32 -9.01 16.17
CA LYS A 102 -2.02 -8.31 17.43
C LYS A 102 -0.85 -7.36 17.30
N GLY A 103 -0.15 -7.38 16.18
CA GLY A 103 0.99 -6.54 15.90
C GLY A 103 0.73 -5.60 14.73
N THR A 104 1.79 -4.99 14.22
CA THR A 104 1.73 -4.11 13.06
C THR A 104 1.84 -4.93 11.79
N ASP A 105 0.93 -4.71 10.85
CA ASP A 105 1.04 -5.25 9.50
C ASP A 105 1.91 -4.32 8.66
N GLU A 106 2.69 -4.91 7.74
CA GLU A 106 3.57 -4.15 6.86
C GLU A 106 3.39 -4.61 5.42
N PHE A 107 3.42 -3.64 4.51
CA PHE A 107 3.17 -3.84 3.09
C PHE A 107 4.12 -3.03 2.24
N TYR A 108 4.41 -3.52 1.03
CA TYR A 108 4.88 -2.66 -0.04
C TYR A 108 3.71 -2.34 -0.95
N PHE A 109 3.56 -1.07 -1.32
CA PHE A 109 2.59 -0.62 -2.31
C PHE A 109 3.34 -0.03 -3.50
N ILE A 110 2.98 -0.47 -4.69
CA ILE A 110 3.50 0.07 -5.94
C ILE A 110 2.32 0.65 -6.70
N ARG A 111 2.39 1.92 -7.05
CA ARG A 111 1.32 2.64 -7.73
C ARG A 111 1.74 3.04 -9.13
N LEU A 112 0.87 2.74 -10.08
CA LEU A 112 1.07 3.00 -11.50
C LEU A 112 -0.15 3.73 -12.06
N LYS A 113 0.07 4.71 -12.94
CA LYS A 113 -1.04 5.31 -13.67
C LYS A 113 -1.61 4.30 -14.64
N SER A 114 -2.94 4.20 -14.71
CA SER A 114 -3.63 3.30 -15.63
C SER A 114 -3.69 3.84 -17.06
N LYS A 115 -3.39 5.12 -17.22
CA LYS A 115 -3.38 5.77 -18.53
C LYS A 115 -2.61 7.09 -18.52
#